data_33b81d8757afa0c3a9d1c6535c5cca6b
#
_entry.id   33b81d8757afa0c3a9d1c6535c5cca6b
#
_cell.length_a   1.000
_cell.length_b   1.000
_cell.length_c   1.000
_cell.angle_alpha   90.00
_cell.angle_beta   90.00
_cell.angle_gamma   90.00
#
_symmetry.space_group_name_H-M   'P 1'
#
loop_
_entity.id
_entity.type
_entity.pdbx_description
1 polymer ?
#
loop_
_entity_poly.entity_id
_entity_poly.type
_entity_poly.pdbx_seq_one_letter_code
_entity_poly.pdbx_strand_id
1 'polypeptide(L)'
;MNYYRNKNNEVWVYDDEQLSTVERITELALFIAEKEPAFIDAEAQLQQVSSELNTLTVQLNKAAENELSEAEIEKRYQQIDTATTRRNEALAAFNHARSEYQPLKAEYEAIRPVFFDIREKLNSMKKMTAKEVEAHINPPMSKEQHSVIAESQKRQLLRVVRDKIDICQDAVDLDIATDAEKSSLTEWRKYRVLLNRVDCSTAPDIPWPEQPV
;
A
#
# COMPACT_ATOMS: atom_id res chain seq x y z
N MET A 1 6.19 3.40 -4.96
CA MET A 1 4.83 2.83 -4.91
C MET A 1 4.81 1.44 -5.50
N ASN A 2 4.13 0.50 -4.85
CA ASN A 2 4.06 -0.91 -5.25
C ASN A 2 2.63 -1.27 -5.60
N TYR A 3 2.43 -1.85 -6.77
CA TYR A 3 1.12 -2.22 -7.31
C TYR A 3 0.89 -3.72 -7.15
N TYR A 4 -0.28 -4.08 -6.65
CA TYR A 4 -0.71 -5.46 -6.45
C TYR A 4 -2.07 -5.68 -7.10
N ARG A 5 -2.29 -6.89 -7.62
CA ARG A 5 -3.55 -7.26 -8.27
C ARG A 5 -4.12 -8.52 -7.62
N ASN A 6 -5.41 -8.50 -7.30
CA ASN A 6 -6.12 -9.66 -6.80
C ASN A 6 -6.67 -10.55 -7.95
N LYS A 7 -7.32 -11.65 -7.59
CA LYS A 7 -7.94 -12.58 -8.55
C LYS A 7 -9.10 -11.96 -9.34
N ASN A 8 -9.68 -10.88 -8.85
CA ASN A 8 -10.79 -10.15 -9.50
C ASN A 8 -10.29 -9.02 -10.41
N ASN A 9 -8.98 -8.93 -10.67
CA ASN A 9 -8.33 -7.85 -11.43
C ASN A 9 -8.40 -6.45 -10.77
N GLU A 10 -8.77 -6.36 -9.50
CA GLU A 10 -8.70 -5.10 -8.76
C GLU A 10 -7.24 -4.80 -8.40
N VAL A 11 -6.85 -3.53 -8.57
CA VAL A 11 -5.48 -3.07 -8.35
C VAL A 11 -5.41 -2.24 -7.07
N TRP A 12 -4.44 -2.58 -6.22
CA TRP A 12 -4.16 -1.91 -4.97
C TRP A 12 -2.73 -1.35 -5.01
N VAL A 13 -2.56 -0.18 -4.39
CA VAL A 13 -1.26 0.52 -4.39
C VAL A 13 -0.85 0.74 -2.95
N TYR A 14 0.37 0.31 -2.62
CA TYR A 14 0.98 0.53 -1.32
C TYR A 14 2.32 1.25 -1.49
N ASP A 15 2.66 2.15 -0.60
CA ASP A 15 3.98 2.74 -0.52
C ASP A 15 4.98 1.83 0.22
N ASP A 16 6.25 2.22 0.23
CA ASP A 16 7.31 1.42 0.85
C ASP A 16 7.23 1.47 2.38
N GLU A 17 6.70 2.54 2.96
CA GLU A 17 6.49 2.68 4.40
C GLU A 17 5.40 1.72 4.88
N GLN A 18 4.26 1.66 4.17
CA GLN A 18 3.19 0.71 4.46
C GLN A 18 3.67 -0.74 4.39
N LEU A 19 4.48 -1.08 3.39
CA LEU A 19 5.00 -2.44 3.23
C LEU A 19 6.00 -2.80 4.34
N SER A 20 6.92 -1.89 4.69
CA SER A 20 7.89 -2.11 5.79
C SER A 20 7.19 -2.31 7.12
N THR A 21 6.10 -1.61 7.38
CA THR A 21 5.30 -1.78 8.60
C THR A 21 4.61 -3.14 8.64
N VAL A 22 4.14 -3.65 7.48
CA VAL A 22 3.56 -5.00 7.40
C VAL A 22 4.60 -6.08 7.66
N GLU A 23 5.83 -5.93 7.15
CA GLU A 23 6.95 -6.81 7.46
C GLU A 23 7.28 -6.76 8.96
N ARG A 24 7.36 -5.57 9.55
CA ARG A 24 7.63 -5.37 10.97
C ARG A 24 6.58 -6.04 11.87
N ILE A 25 5.29 -5.97 11.55
CA ILE A 25 4.24 -6.68 12.29
C ILE A 25 4.49 -8.19 12.30
N THR A 26 4.93 -8.75 11.20
CA THR A 26 5.21 -10.19 11.10
C THR A 26 6.39 -10.59 11.98
N GLU A 27 7.46 -9.81 11.99
CA GLU A 27 8.61 -10.01 12.87
C GLU A 27 8.22 -9.90 14.35
N LEU A 28 7.47 -8.85 14.71
CA LEU A 28 7.00 -8.65 16.08
C LEU A 28 6.14 -9.82 16.57
N ALA A 29 5.27 -10.34 15.72
CA ALA A 29 4.45 -11.51 16.07
C ALA A 29 5.30 -12.74 16.41
N LEU A 30 6.41 -12.95 15.69
CA LEU A 30 7.36 -14.05 15.97
C LEU A 30 8.13 -13.81 17.28
N PHE A 31 8.65 -12.61 17.49
CA PHE A 31 9.37 -12.27 18.73
C PHE A 31 8.46 -12.33 19.97
N ILE A 32 7.21 -11.89 19.85
CA ILE A 32 6.22 -11.99 20.92
C ILE A 32 5.98 -13.45 21.24
N ALA A 33 5.75 -14.31 20.24
CA ALA A 33 5.53 -15.75 20.46
C ALA A 33 6.73 -16.45 21.13
N GLU A 34 7.96 -15.97 20.88
CA GLU A 34 9.18 -16.47 21.53
C GLU A 34 9.28 -16.02 23.01
N LYS A 35 8.95 -14.75 23.31
CA LYS A 35 9.18 -14.16 24.65
C LYS A 35 8.00 -14.31 25.61
N GLU A 36 6.77 -14.44 25.10
CA GLU A 36 5.54 -14.51 25.90
C GLU A 36 5.54 -15.68 26.92
N PRO A 37 5.97 -16.92 26.60
CA PRO A 37 5.99 -18.01 27.56
C PRO A 37 6.88 -17.70 28.76
N ALA A 38 8.08 -17.17 28.55
CA ALA A 38 9.01 -16.84 29.64
C ALA A 38 8.44 -15.72 30.54
N PHE A 39 7.74 -14.74 29.96
CA PHE A 39 7.05 -13.69 30.71
C PHE A 39 5.91 -14.27 31.58
N ILE A 40 5.06 -15.13 31.03
CA ILE A 40 3.96 -15.77 31.73
C ILE A 40 4.48 -16.66 32.90
N ASP A 41 5.51 -17.46 32.63
CA ASP A 41 6.11 -18.32 33.63
C ASP A 41 6.73 -17.52 34.80
N ALA A 42 7.44 -16.45 34.50
CA ALA A 42 8.03 -15.57 35.53
C ALA A 42 6.94 -14.85 36.35
N GLU A 43 5.84 -14.42 35.71
CA GLU A 43 4.69 -13.83 36.41
C GLU A 43 4.04 -14.84 37.37
N ALA A 44 3.80 -16.05 36.90
CA ALA A 44 3.22 -17.13 37.71
C ALA A 44 4.11 -17.50 38.92
N GLN A 45 5.43 -17.60 38.72
CA GLN A 45 6.39 -17.86 39.80
C GLN A 45 6.37 -16.72 40.82
N LEU A 46 6.39 -15.47 40.39
CA LEU A 46 6.32 -14.33 41.31
C LEU A 46 5.03 -14.31 42.12
N GLN A 47 3.89 -14.64 41.52
CA GLN A 47 2.60 -14.73 42.19
C GLN A 47 2.63 -15.86 43.24
N GLN A 48 3.17 -17.04 42.89
CA GLN A 48 3.25 -18.18 43.77
C GLN A 48 4.10 -17.88 45.02
N VAL A 49 5.33 -17.37 44.82
CA VAL A 49 6.23 -17.09 45.96
C VAL A 49 5.75 -15.92 46.81
N SER A 50 5.06 -14.96 46.20
CA SER A 50 4.43 -13.83 46.92
C SER A 50 3.27 -14.30 47.80
N SER A 51 2.47 -15.25 47.32
CA SER A 51 1.40 -15.89 48.11
C SER A 51 1.94 -16.74 49.26
N GLU A 52 3.03 -17.49 49.01
CA GLU A 52 3.73 -18.25 50.07
C GLU A 52 4.25 -17.33 51.19
N LEU A 53 4.95 -16.25 50.83
CA LEU A 53 5.46 -15.26 51.75
C LEU A 53 4.33 -14.62 52.61
N ASN A 54 3.23 -14.25 51.96
CA ASN A 54 2.07 -13.71 52.66
C ASN A 54 1.47 -14.70 53.67
N THR A 55 1.37 -15.97 53.28
CA THR A 55 0.88 -17.06 54.15
C THR A 55 1.77 -17.24 55.38
N LEU A 56 3.09 -17.26 55.15
CA LEU A 56 4.07 -17.39 56.25
C LEU A 56 4.02 -16.20 57.21
N THR A 57 3.87 -15.00 56.68
CA THR A 57 3.76 -13.75 57.47
C THR A 57 2.48 -13.76 58.32
N VAL A 58 1.34 -14.17 57.73
CA VAL A 58 0.07 -14.29 58.48
C VAL A 58 0.18 -15.36 59.59
N GLN A 59 0.84 -16.48 59.31
CA GLN A 59 1.08 -17.55 60.31
C GLN A 59 1.99 -17.08 61.44
N LEU A 60 3.02 -16.27 61.16
CA LEU A 60 3.88 -15.70 62.21
C LEU A 60 3.09 -14.74 63.11
N ASN A 61 2.27 -13.84 62.49
CA ASN A 61 1.47 -12.90 63.26
C ASN A 61 0.49 -13.60 64.21
N LYS A 62 -0.20 -14.65 63.72
CA LYS A 62 -1.10 -15.48 64.56
C LYS A 62 -0.35 -16.25 65.63
N ALA A 63 0.87 -16.64 65.36
CA ALA A 63 1.70 -17.38 66.29
C ALA A 63 2.23 -16.48 67.43
N ALA A 64 2.47 -15.22 67.19
CA ALA A 64 2.85 -14.24 68.21
C ALA A 64 1.73 -14.02 69.26
N GLU A 65 0.47 -14.33 68.93
CA GLU A 65 -0.68 -14.27 69.81
C GLU A 65 -0.82 -15.53 70.71
N ASN A 66 -0.09 -16.61 70.37
CA ASN A 66 -0.30 -17.96 70.98
C ASN A 66 0.88 -18.50 71.84
N GLU A 67 1.70 -17.66 72.46
CA GLU A 67 2.81 -18.04 73.37
C GLU A 67 3.73 -19.18 72.87
N LEU A 68 4.20 -19.04 71.60
CA LEU A 68 5.18 -20.00 71.05
C LEU A 68 6.56 -19.89 71.72
N SER A 69 7.30 -20.99 71.68
CA SER A 69 8.71 -20.97 72.11
C SER A 69 9.58 -20.12 71.23
N GLU A 70 10.63 -19.51 71.79
CA GLU A 70 11.60 -18.68 71.01
C GLU A 70 12.18 -19.44 69.84
N ALA A 71 12.46 -20.75 69.97
CA ALA A 71 12.98 -21.58 68.90
C ALA A 71 12.00 -21.70 67.66
N GLU A 72 10.71 -21.78 67.96
CA GLU A 72 9.66 -21.86 66.91
C GLU A 72 9.47 -20.49 66.18
N ILE A 73 9.57 -19.40 66.90
CA ILE A 73 9.55 -18.03 66.37
C ILE A 73 10.76 -17.83 65.46
N GLU A 74 11.96 -18.15 65.91
CA GLU A 74 13.20 -18.07 65.15
C GLU A 74 13.11 -18.88 63.83
N LYS A 75 12.63 -20.14 63.93
CA LYS A 75 12.42 -20.96 62.71
C LYS A 75 11.48 -20.31 61.70
N ARG A 76 10.42 -19.65 62.14
CA ARG A 76 9.48 -18.95 61.25
C ARG A 76 10.10 -17.71 60.62
N TYR A 77 10.92 -16.96 61.34
CA TYR A 77 11.69 -15.85 60.79
C TYR A 77 12.63 -16.32 59.67
N GLN A 78 13.34 -17.43 59.87
CA GLN A 78 14.21 -18.03 58.86
C GLN A 78 13.43 -18.50 57.60
N GLN A 79 12.23 -19.02 57.77
CA GLN A 79 11.34 -19.38 56.66
C GLN A 79 10.90 -18.16 55.88
N ILE A 80 10.54 -17.05 56.56
CA ILE A 80 10.15 -15.79 55.94
C ILE A 80 11.34 -15.16 55.21
N ASP A 81 12.53 -15.16 55.80
CA ASP A 81 13.74 -14.66 55.16
C ASP A 81 14.05 -15.41 53.84
N THR A 82 13.99 -16.76 53.93
CA THR A 82 14.14 -17.62 52.74
C THR A 82 13.08 -17.33 51.66
N ALA A 83 11.81 -17.21 52.06
CA ALA A 83 10.72 -16.89 51.14
C ALA A 83 10.86 -15.46 50.53
N THR A 84 11.37 -14.51 51.34
CA THR A 84 11.65 -13.15 50.89
C THR A 84 12.75 -13.14 49.83
N THR A 85 13.82 -13.91 50.05
CA THR A 85 14.90 -14.06 49.06
C THR A 85 14.39 -14.63 47.74
N ARG A 86 13.63 -15.75 47.81
CA ARG A 86 12.99 -16.35 46.61
C ARG A 86 12.08 -15.38 45.87
N ARG A 87 11.28 -14.61 46.63
CA ARG A 87 10.42 -13.57 46.01
C ARG A 87 11.22 -12.50 45.30
N ASN A 88 12.33 -12.06 45.88
CA ASN A 88 13.18 -11.03 45.24
C ASN A 88 13.86 -11.58 43.97
N GLU A 89 14.29 -12.83 43.95
CA GLU A 89 14.81 -13.51 42.76
C GLU A 89 13.74 -13.64 41.69
N ALA A 90 12.52 -14.07 42.03
CA ALA A 90 11.40 -14.16 41.11
C ALA A 90 10.98 -12.79 40.57
N LEU A 91 11.03 -11.74 41.41
CA LEU A 91 10.78 -10.37 40.99
C LEU A 91 11.82 -9.87 39.96
N ALA A 92 13.10 -10.20 40.19
CA ALA A 92 14.16 -9.85 39.24
C ALA A 92 13.96 -10.57 37.89
N ALA A 93 13.64 -11.88 37.92
CA ALA A 93 13.34 -12.65 36.71
C ALA A 93 12.11 -12.11 35.96
N PHE A 94 11.05 -11.80 36.70
CA PHE A 94 9.85 -11.16 36.11
C PHE A 94 10.17 -9.80 35.46
N ASN A 95 10.90 -8.94 36.16
CA ASN A 95 11.27 -7.62 35.60
C ASN A 95 12.13 -7.78 34.35
N HIS A 96 13.03 -8.75 34.30
CA HIS A 96 13.81 -9.05 33.11
C HIS A 96 12.93 -9.50 31.95
N ALA A 97 12.11 -10.53 32.13
CA ALA A 97 11.21 -11.05 31.14
C ALA A 97 10.21 -9.94 30.63
N ARG A 98 9.71 -9.13 31.56
CA ARG A 98 8.85 -8.01 31.27
C ARG A 98 9.53 -6.95 30.39
N SER A 99 10.80 -6.64 30.66
CA SER A 99 11.56 -5.65 29.89
C SER A 99 11.82 -6.09 28.45
N GLU A 100 11.88 -7.39 28.20
CA GLU A 100 12.02 -7.94 26.85
C GLU A 100 10.66 -8.04 26.12
N TYR A 101 9.59 -8.45 26.80
CA TYR A 101 8.29 -8.72 26.21
C TYR A 101 7.43 -7.45 25.98
N GLN A 102 7.31 -6.58 26.99
CA GLN A 102 6.36 -5.47 26.95
C GLN A 102 6.62 -4.46 25.81
N PRO A 103 7.86 -4.07 25.49
CA PRO A 103 8.11 -3.15 24.38
C PRO A 103 7.64 -3.73 23.03
N LEU A 104 7.90 -5.01 22.78
CA LEU A 104 7.47 -5.71 21.56
C LEU A 104 5.95 -5.75 21.45
N LYS A 105 5.27 -6.07 22.57
CA LYS A 105 3.81 -6.11 22.63
C LYS A 105 3.20 -4.73 22.40
N ALA A 106 3.75 -3.70 23.02
CA ALA A 106 3.27 -2.33 22.87
C ALA A 106 3.43 -1.82 21.42
N GLU A 107 4.58 -2.09 20.79
CA GLU A 107 4.81 -1.75 19.37
C GLU A 107 3.81 -2.49 18.48
N TYR A 108 3.64 -3.81 18.67
CA TYR A 108 2.70 -4.62 17.91
C TYR A 108 1.26 -4.10 18.01
N GLU A 109 0.77 -3.81 19.22
CA GLU A 109 -0.59 -3.31 19.43
C GLU A 109 -0.80 -1.90 18.84
N ALA A 110 0.24 -1.06 18.81
CA ALA A 110 0.17 0.27 18.21
C ALA A 110 0.01 0.22 16.69
N ILE A 111 0.70 -0.71 16.01
CA ILE A 111 0.69 -0.79 14.54
C ILE A 111 -0.36 -1.78 14.00
N ARG A 112 -0.82 -2.74 14.79
CA ARG A 112 -1.77 -3.80 14.42
C ARG A 112 -3.08 -3.29 13.79
N PRO A 113 -3.80 -2.28 14.35
CA PRO A 113 -5.09 -1.89 13.82
C PRO A 113 -5.04 -1.35 12.40
N VAL A 114 -3.91 -0.70 12.04
CA VAL A 114 -3.75 0.00 10.76
C VAL A 114 -3.32 -0.95 9.64
N PHE A 115 -2.48 -1.96 9.95
CA PHE A 115 -1.79 -2.75 8.92
C PHE A 115 -2.22 -4.21 8.84
N PHE A 116 -3.02 -4.71 9.77
CA PHE A 116 -3.49 -6.10 9.77
C PHE A 116 -4.27 -6.43 8.47
N ASP A 117 -5.18 -5.54 8.07
CA ASP A 117 -5.95 -5.68 6.83
C ASP A 117 -5.08 -5.68 5.57
N ILE A 118 -4.00 -4.87 5.56
CA ILE A 118 -3.07 -4.80 4.44
C ILE A 118 -2.36 -6.15 4.27
N ARG A 119 -1.85 -6.74 5.35
CA ARG A 119 -1.15 -8.03 5.33
C ARG A 119 -2.04 -9.15 4.80
N GLU A 120 -3.28 -9.24 5.26
CA GLU A 120 -4.23 -10.26 4.79
C GLU A 120 -4.57 -10.08 3.31
N LYS A 121 -4.76 -8.83 2.89
CA LYS A 121 -4.99 -8.51 1.47
C LYS A 121 -3.78 -8.87 0.62
N LEU A 122 -2.56 -8.53 1.05
CA LEU A 122 -1.32 -8.85 0.32
C LEU A 122 -1.16 -10.36 0.09
N ASN A 123 -1.53 -11.20 1.06
CA ASN A 123 -1.49 -12.66 0.92
C ASN A 123 -2.41 -13.19 -0.19
N SER A 124 -3.46 -12.46 -0.53
CA SER A 124 -4.41 -12.80 -1.59
C SER A 124 -4.09 -12.19 -2.95
N MET A 125 -3.06 -11.35 -3.02
CA MET A 125 -2.69 -10.56 -4.20
C MET A 125 -1.32 -10.97 -4.75
N LYS A 126 -1.09 -10.60 -6.01
CA LYS A 126 0.19 -10.75 -6.68
C LYS A 126 0.77 -9.36 -6.99
N LYS A 127 2.05 -9.17 -6.70
CA LYS A 127 2.77 -7.95 -7.11
C LYS A 127 2.82 -7.88 -8.63
N MET A 128 2.45 -6.72 -9.17
CA MET A 128 2.48 -6.48 -10.61
C MET A 128 3.91 -6.26 -11.10
N THR A 129 4.20 -6.75 -12.28
CA THR A 129 5.47 -6.46 -13.00
C THR A 129 5.46 -5.02 -13.52
N ALA A 130 6.64 -4.46 -13.82
CA ALA A 130 6.75 -3.12 -14.39
C ALA A 130 5.92 -2.95 -15.67
N LYS A 131 5.85 -3.97 -16.51
CA LYS A 131 5.05 -3.98 -17.75
C LYS A 131 3.53 -3.93 -17.46
N GLU A 132 3.08 -4.67 -16.44
CA GLU A 132 1.67 -4.65 -16.03
C GLU A 132 1.27 -3.32 -15.38
N VAL A 133 2.17 -2.72 -14.62
CA VAL A 133 1.99 -1.38 -14.05
C VAL A 133 1.89 -0.34 -15.15
N GLU A 134 2.81 -0.35 -16.12
CA GLU A 134 2.79 0.55 -17.27
C GLU A 134 1.49 0.43 -18.06
N ALA A 135 1.05 -0.78 -18.36
CA ALA A 135 -0.22 -1.02 -19.07
C ALA A 135 -1.46 -0.61 -18.26
N HIS A 136 -1.35 -0.59 -16.92
CA HIS A 136 -2.45 -0.12 -16.06
C HIS A 136 -2.53 1.40 -15.98
N ILE A 137 -1.37 2.08 -15.86
CA ILE A 137 -1.29 3.55 -15.76
C ILE A 137 -1.53 4.20 -17.12
N ASN A 138 -0.97 3.61 -18.17
CA ASN A 138 -1.05 4.07 -19.55
C ASN A 138 -1.71 3.00 -20.44
N PRO A 139 -3.01 2.77 -20.30
CA PRO A 139 -3.68 1.78 -21.13
C PRO A 139 -3.57 2.19 -22.62
N PRO A 140 -3.33 1.23 -23.52
CA PRO A 140 -3.30 1.51 -24.94
C PRO A 140 -4.63 2.15 -25.36
N MET A 141 -4.56 3.17 -26.20
CA MET A 141 -5.77 3.83 -26.72
C MET A 141 -6.68 2.82 -27.42
N SER A 142 -7.97 2.92 -27.15
CA SER A 142 -8.96 2.08 -27.82
C SER A 142 -9.09 2.48 -29.30
N LYS A 143 -9.65 1.58 -30.12
CA LYS A 143 -9.95 1.90 -31.53
C LYS A 143 -10.88 3.11 -31.64
N GLU A 144 -11.85 3.23 -30.75
CA GLU A 144 -12.78 4.35 -30.68
C GLU A 144 -12.05 5.67 -30.40
N GLN A 145 -11.08 5.68 -29.48
CA GLN A 145 -10.27 6.85 -29.18
C GLN A 145 -9.40 7.26 -30.38
N HIS A 146 -8.77 6.29 -31.06
CA HIS A 146 -8.04 6.55 -32.30
C HIS A 146 -8.94 7.13 -33.37
N SER A 147 -10.15 6.59 -33.57
CA SER A 147 -11.12 7.08 -34.52
C SER A 147 -11.55 8.53 -34.23
N VAL A 148 -11.84 8.86 -32.97
CA VAL A 148 -12.22 10.24 -32.56
C VAL A 148 -11.09 11.24 -32.82
N ILE A 149 -9.83 10.85 -32.55
CA ILE A 149 -8.66 11.71 -32.87
C ILE A 149 -8.54 11.91 -34.38
N ALA A 150 -8.67 10.82 -35.14
CA ALA A 150 -8.62 10.89 -36.61
C ALA A 150 -9.72 11.77 -37.22
N GLU A 151 -10.94 11.69 -36.70
CA GLU A 151 -12.03 12.58 -37.11
C GLU A 151 -11.76 14.04 -36.77
N SER A 152 -11.16 14.31 -35.61
CA SER A 152 -10.75 15.65 -35.23
C SER A 152 -9.69 16.21 -36.19
N GLN A 153 -8.68 15.39 -36.51
CA GLN A 153 -7.66 15.74 -37.49
C GLN A 153 -8.26 16.00 -38.89
N LYS A 154 -9.14 15.13 -39.37
CA LYS A 154 -9.86 15.30 -40.63
C LYS A 154 -10.61 16.64 -40.68
N ARG A 155 -11.31 16.99 -39.59
CA ARG A 155 -12.03 18.27 -39.50
C ARG A 155 -11.10 19.49 -39.56
N GLN A 156 -9.93 19.41 -38.91
CA GLN A 156 -8.92 20.47 -38.96
C GLN A 156 -8.37 20.65 -40.38
N LEU A 157 -8.01 19.54 -41.06
CA LEU A 157 -7.54 19.57 -42.46
C LEU A 157 -8.60 20.14 -43.39
N LEU A 158 -9.88 19.78 -43.23
CA LEU A 158 -10.97 20.32 -44.02
C LEU A 158 -11.16 21.84 -43.85
N ARG A 159 -10.88 22.38 -42.66
CA ARG A 159 -10.87 23.85 -42.45
C ARG A 159 -9.76 24.51 -43.27
N VAL A 160 -8.53 24.00 -43.16
CA VAL A 160 -7.39 24.49 -43.95
C VAL A 160 -7.68 24.45 -45.43
N VAL A 161 -8.25 23.33 -45.92
CA VAL A 161 -8.64 23.16 -47.34
C VAL A 161 -9.67 24.18 -47.77
N ARG A 162 -10.66 24.48 -46.94
CA ARG A 162 -11.68 25.50 -47.22
C ARG A 162 -11.04 26.85 -47.39
N ASP A 163 -10.22 27.29 -46.43
CA ASP A 163 -9.58 28.61 -46.47
C ASP A 163 -8.71 28.78 -47.73
N LYS A 164 -7.98 27.72 -48.13
CA LYS A 164 -7.16 27.73 -49.34
C LYS A 164 -7.98 27.77 -50.60
N ILE A 165 -9.10 27.06 -50.68
CA ILE A 165 -10.03 27.08 -51.82
C ILE A 165 -10.70 28.45 -51.94
N ASP A 166 -11.16 29.01 -50.82
CA ASP A 166 -11.90 30.28 -50.82
C ASP A 166 -11.02 31.43 -51.36
N ILE A 167 -9.75 31.54 -50.91
CA ILE A 167 -8.80 32.53 -51.39
C ILE A 167 -8.57 32.42 -52.91
N CYS A 168 -8.31 31.20 -53.43
CA CYS A 168 -8.07 30.99 -54.82
C CYS A 168 -9.36 31.20 -55.67
N GLN A 169 -10.53 30.85 -55.10
CA GLN A 169 -11.82 31.07 -55.77
C GLN A 169 -12.15 32.53 -55.86
N ASP A 170 -11.94 33.33 -54.82
CA ASP A 170 -12.15 34.78 -54.85
C ASP A 170 -11.31 35.45 -55.96
N ALA A 171 -10.04 34.99 -56.10
CA ALA A 171 -9.20 35.53 -57.22
C ALA A 171 -9.75 35.16 -58.59
N VAL A 172 -10.33 33.96 -58.74
CA VAL A 172 -10.98 33.56 -60.03
C VAL A 172 -12.26 34.35 -60.27
N ASP A 173 -13.09 34.52 -59.24
CA ASP A 173 -14.37 35.20 -59.33
C ASP A 173 -14.21 36.73 -59.63
N LEU A 174 -13.09 37.31 -59.20
CA LEU A 174 -12.71 38.69 -59.49
C LEU A 174 -11.95 38.89 -60.86
N ASP A 175 -11.72 37.78 -61.59
CA ASP A 175 -10.97 37.72 -62.83
C ASP A 175 -9.52 38.23 -62.74
N ILE A 176 -8.88 38.07 -61.58
CA ILE A 176 -7.49 38.48 -61.31
C ILE A 176 -6.57 37.27 -61.00
N ALA A 177 -7.10 36.04 -61.10
CA ALA A 177 -6.35 34.83 -60.76
C ALA A 177 -5.20 34.59 -61.75
N THR A 178 -4.02 34.31 -61.16
CA THR A 178 -2.85 33.81 -61.89
C THR A 178 -3.05 32.36 -62.32
N ASP A 179 -2.26 31.85 -63.27
CA ASP A 179 -2.30 30.42 -63.64
C ASP A 179 -1.88 29.50 -62.52
N ALA A 180 -1.00 29.97 -61.63
CA ALA A 180 -0.60 29.21 -60.42
C ALA A 180 -1.79 29.06 -59.44
N GLU A 181 -2.58 30.11 -59.22
CA GLU A 181 -3.76 30.08 -58.35
C GLU A 181 -4.88 29.19 -58.92
N LYS A 182 -5.09 29.19 -60.23
CA LYS A 182 -6.03 28.27 -60.89
C LYS A 182 -5.63 26.82 -60.77
N SER A 183 -4.34 26.54 -60.90
CA SER A 183 -3.79 25.19 -60.69
C SER A 183 -3.96 24.76 -59.24
N SER A 184 -3.57 25.60 -58.28
CA SER A 184 -3.70 25.39 -56.85
C SER A 184 -5.14 25.13 -56.42
N LEU A 185 -6.10 25.91 -56.94
CA LEU A 185 -7.54 25.72 -56.73
C LEU A 185 -7.98 24.31 -57.12
N THR A 186 -7.50 23.83 -58.28
CA THR A 186 -7.85 22.50 -58.77
C THR A 186 -7.28 21.39 -57.87
N GLU A 187 -6.04 21.57 -57.41
CA GLU A 187 -5.37 20.57 -56.51
C GLU A 187 -6.01 20.54 -55.12
N TRP A 188 -6.30 21.69 -54.54
CA TRP A 188 -6.99 21.78 -53.25
C TRP A 188 -8.41 21.19 -53.31
N ARG A 189 -9.13 21.37 -54.43
CA ARG A 189 -10.42 20.74 -54.64
C ARG A 189 -10.32 19.21 -54.74
N LYS A 190 -9.33 18.68 -55.45
CA LYS A 190 -9.04 17.25 -55.51
C LYS A 190 -8.73 16.70 -54.09
N TYR A 191 -7.84 17.38 -53.40
CA TYR A 191 -7.46 17.00 -52.02
C TYR A 191 -8.69 16.98 -51.08
N ARG A 192 -9.55 17.99 -51.13
CA ARG A 192 -10.82 18.02 -50.40
C ARG A 192 -11.68 16.79 -50.65
N VAL A 193 -11.81 16.37 -51.90
CA VAL A 193 -12.59 15.17 -52.24
C VAL A 193 -11.97 13.92 -51.69
N LEU A 194 -10.66 13.76 -51.81
CA LEU A 194 -9.94 12.62 -51.24
C LEU A 194 -10.04 12.61 -49.72
N LEU A 195 -9.85 13.72 -49.06
CA LEU A 195 -9.94 13.89 -47.64
C LEU A 195 -11.35 13.55 -47.09
N ASN A 196 -12.41 13.93 -47.80
CA ASN A 196 -13.77 13.57 -47.43
C ASN A 196 -14.02 12.03 -47.48
N ARG A 197 -13.31 11.33 -48.37
CA ARG A 197 -13.42 9.85 -48.51
C ARG A 197 -12.61 9.08 -47.48
N VAL A 198 -11.75 9.74 -46.73
CA VAL A 198 -10.95 9.08 -45.64
C VAL A 198 -11.89 8.47 -44.63
N ASP A 199 -11.70 7.17 -44.39
CA ASP A 199 -12.41 6.43 -43.37
C ASP A 199 -11.62 6.44 -42.05
N CYS A 200 -12.12 7.21 -41.08
CA CYS A 200 -11.48 7.34 -39.76
C CYS A 200 -11.65 6.10 -38.83
N SER A 201 -12.52 5.16 -39.21
CA SER A 201 -12.70 3.91 -38.44
C SER A 201 -11.52 2.94 -38.58
N THR A 202 -10.64 3.14 -39.55
CA THR A 202 -9.42 2.36 -39.77
C THR A 202 -8.22 2.84 -38.94
N ALA A 203 -8.40 3.88 -38.11
CA ALA A 203 -7.33 4.37 -37.24
C ALA A 203 -6.75 3.28 -36.33
N PRO A 204 -5.44 3.25 -36.06
CA PRO A 204 -4.46 4.32 -36.40
C PRO A 204 -3.90 4.29 -37.83
N ASP A 205 -4.15 3.24 -38.60
CA ASP A 205 -3.52 3.01 -39.89
C ASP A 205 -4.33 3.66 -41.05
N ILE A 206 -4.50 4.98 -41.01
CA ILE A 206 -5.27 5.73 -42.00
C ILE A 206 -4.37 6.19 -43.19
N PRO A 207 -4.70 5.84 -44.42
CA PRO A 207 -4.02 6.38 -45.59
C PRO A 207 -4.45 7.83 -45.86
N TRP A 208 -3.84 8.78 -45.18
CA TRP A 208 -4.10 10.22 -45.43
C TRP A 208 -3.63 10.63 -46.80
N PRO A 209 -4.43 11.38 -47.58
CA PRO A 209 -3.98 11.91 -48.86
C PRO A 209 -2.88 12.96 -48.65
N GLU A 210 -1.98 13.07 -49.64
CA GLU A 210 -0.94 14.10 -49.64
C GLU A 210 -1.56 15.49 -49.84
N GLN A 211 -1.10 16.42 -48.99
CA GLN A 211 -1.56 17.80 -49.03
C GLN A 211 -0.88 18.52 -50.18
N PRO A 212 -1.61 19.31 -51.02
CA PRO A 212 -1.01 20.16 -52.01
C PRO A 212 -0.05 21.20 -51.42
N VAL A 213 1.02 21.53 -52.15
CA VAL A 213 2.06 22.49 -51.71
C VAL A 213 1.58 23.93 -51.95
#